data_b3caa75fb55c2d3046b0bdaaf5c15f7c
#
_entry.id   b3caa75fb55c2d3046b0bdaaf5c15f7c
#
_cell.length_a   1.000
_cell.length_b   1.000
_cell.length_c   1.000
_cell.angle_alpha   90.00
_cell.angle_beta   90.00
_cell.angle_gamma   90.00
#
_symmetry.space_group_name_H-M   'P 1'
#
loop_
_entity.id
_entity.type
_entity.pdbx_description
1 polymer ?
#
loop_
_entity_poly.entity_id
_entity_poly.type
_entity_poly.pdbx_seq_one_letter_code
_entity_poly.pdbx_strand_id
1 'polypeptide(L)'
;MNIVEFMQEYKRAWENSDEDLLASLFTKDGCYRNTPFAVQQGHDAIKQYWQRTKLQKDIQLSFEVLQQHASGGIAHWRTTYQVTSEDMFKMWAASSGTNMLTRKEGDPLPRLMLDGIAIVEFDVAGLCRELRLWWHSRIAE
;
A
#
# COMPACT_ATOMS: atom_id res chain seq x y z
N MET A 1 11.27 -15.68 -4.36
CA MET A 1 10.17 -14.90 -5.01
C MET A 1 10.82 -13.76 -5.78
N ASN A 2 10.27 -13.41 -6.93
CA ASN A 2 10.74 -12.28 -7.71
C ASN A 2 9.74 -11.11 -7.59
N ILE A 3 10.05 -9.97 -8.22
CA ILE A 3 9.20 -8.77 -8.11
C ILE A 3 7.79 -9.00 -8.68
N VAL A 4 7.65 -9.78 -9.74
CA VAL A 4 6.33 -10.07 -10.33
C VAL A 4 5.48 -10.86 -9.32
N GLU A 5 6.04 -11.92 -8.76
CA GLU A 5 5.36 -12.75 -7.77
C GLU A 5 5.02 -11.94 -6.51
N PHE A 6 5.96 -11.11 -6.04
CA PHE A 6 5.73 -10.24 -4.90
C PHE A 6 4.55 -9.29 -5.16
N MET A 7 4.54 -8.63 -6.31
CA MET A 7 3.45 -7.67 -6.63
C MET A 7 2.10 -8.36 -6.81
N GLN A 8 2.08 -9.59 -7.34
CA GLN A 8 0.85 -10.38 -7.43
C GLN A 8 0.29 -10.71 -6.04
N GLU A 9 1.16 -11.11 -5.11
CA GLU A 9 0.73 -11.41 -3.74
C GLU A 9 0.40 -10.14 -2.95
N TYR A 10 1.13 -9.06 -3.17
CA TYR A 10 0.83 -7.74 -2.59
C TYR A 10 -0.57 -7.28 -3.01
N LYS A 11 -0.88 -7.39 -4.30
CA LYS A 11 -2.21 -7.10 -4.84
C LYS A 11 -3.28 -7.96 -4.15
N ARG A 12 -3.06 -9.25 -4.05
CA ARG A 12 -4.01 -10.17 -3.42
C ARG A 12 -4.23 -9.82 -1.95
N ALA A 13 -3.15 -9.52 -1.24
CA ALA A 13 -3.23 -9.13 0.17
C ALA A 13 -4.02 -7.85 0.37
N TRP A 14 -3.76 -6.83 -0.44
CA TRP A 14 -4.44 -5.55 -0.29
C TRP A 14 -5.91 -5.65 -0.69
N GLU A 15 -6.22 -6.26 -1.82
CA GLU A 15 -7.60 -6.40 -2.31
C GLU A 15 -8.48 -7.20 -1.35
N ASN A 16 -7.90 -8.07 -0.54
CA ASN A 16 -8.61 -8.88 0.45
C ASN A 16 -8.40 -8.41 1.89
N SER A 17 -7.71 -7.29 2.09
CA SER A 17 -7.36 -6.79 3.43
C SER A 17 -6.73 -7.87 4.31
N ASP A 18 -5.80 -8.63 3.74
CA ASP A 18 -5.18 -9.80 4.36
C ASP A 18 -3.78 -9.44 4.86
N GLU A 19 -3.72 -8.96 6.08
CA GLU A 19 -2.46 -8.57 6.72
C GLU A 19 -1.54 -9.76 7.01
N ASP A 20 -2.10 -10.93 7.21
CA ASP A 20 -1.29 -12.14 7.43
C ASP A 20 -0.57 -12.55 6.15
N LEU A 21 -1.25 -12.51 5.02
CA LEU A 21 -0.63 -12.75 3.73
C LEU A 21 0.48 -11.74 3.47
N LEU A 22 0.21 -10.45 3.69
CA LEU A 22 1.22 -9.43 3.48
C LEU A 22 2.46 -9.70 4.33
N ALA A 23 2.28 -9.90 5.64
CA ALA A 23 3.41 -10.13 6.54
C ALA A 23 4.22 -11.36 6.12
N SER A 24 3.55 -12.40 5.61
CA SER A 24 4.21 -13.63 5.17
C SER A 24 5.18 -13.42 4.00
N LEU A 25 5.04 -12.33 3.26
CA LEU A 25 5.94 -12.00 2.15
C LEU A 25 7.30 -11.45 2.63
N PHE A 26 7.37 -11.04 3.90
CA PHE A 26 8.53 -10.37 4.47
C PHE A 26 9.37 -11.32 5.30
N THR A 27 10.66 -11.00 5.41
CA THR A 27 11.53 -11.65 6.40
C THR A 27 11.03 -11.30 7.79
N LYS A 28 11.47 -12.07 8.80
CA LYS A 28 11.07 -11.87 10.19
C LYS A 28 11.26 -10.41 10.66
N ASP A 29 12.36 -9.78 10.24
CA ASP A 29 12.70 -8.40 10.59
C ASP A 29 12.54 -7.44 9.41
N GLY A 30 11.74 -7.84 8.42
CA GLY A 30 11.54 -7.05 7.20
C GLY A 30 11.00 -5.66 7.48
N CYS A 31 11.37 -4.72 6.62
CA CYS A 31 10.99 -3.33 6.73
C CYS A 31 9.96 -2.96 5.68
N TYR A 32 8.86 -2.38 6.11
CA TYR A 32 7.82 -1.81 5.27
C TYR A 32 7.83 -0.30 5.46
N ARG A 33 8.19 0.43 4.41
CA ARG A 33 8.24 1.90 4.44
C ARG A 33 7.14 2.47 3.55
N ASN A 34 6.00 2.78 4.15
CA ASN A 34 4.90 3.40 3.41
C ASN A 34 5.24 4.84 2.98
N THR A 35 6.13 5.49 3.70
CA THR A 35 6.72 6.79 3.35
C THR A 35 8.21 6.74 3.71
N PRO A 36 9.04 7.67 3.18
CA PRO A 36 10.45 7.70 3.57
C PRO A 36 10.69 8.08 5.03
N PHE A 37 9.65 8.55 5.73
CA PHE A 37 9.77 9.07 7.09
C PHE A 37 9.35 8.08 8.16
N ALA A 38 8.78 6.94 7.79
CA ALA A 38 8.26 5.97 8.75
C ALA A 38 8.58 4.55 8.30
N VAL A 39 8.92 3.70 9.28
CA VAL A 39 9.18 2.29 9.02
C VAL A 39 8.33 1.43 9.95
N GLN A 40 7.74 0.37 9.36
CA GLN A 40 7.12 -0.72 10.09
C GLN A 40 8.07 -1.90 10.00
N GLN A 41 8.68 -2.27 11.11
CA GLN A 41 9.68 -3.34 11.12
C GLN A 41 9.13 -4.58 11.82
N GLY A 42 9.21 -5.72 11.14
CA GLY A 42 8.75 -7.01 11.64
C GLY A 42 7.28 -7.26 11.37
N HIS A 43 6.88 -8.55 11.46
CA HIS A 43 5.53 -8.98 11.10
C HIS A 43 4.43 -8.31 11.91
N ASP A 44 4.61 -8.17 13.22
CA ASP A 44 3.57 -7.57 14.07
C ASP A 44 3.34 -6.10 13.73
N ALA A 45 4.40 -5.33 13.53
CA ALA A 45 4.29 -3.92 13.15
C ALA A 45 3.63 -3.76 11.79
N ILE A 46 3.98 -4.61 10.83
CA ILE A 46 3.40 -4.59 9.49
C ILE A 46 1.90 -4.90 9.55
N LYS A 47 1.52 -5.94 10.28
CA LYS A 47 0.10 -6.31 10.44
C LYS A 47 -0.70 -5.21 11.11
N GLN A 48 -0.16 -4.62 12.16
CA GLN A 48 -0.83 -3.53 12.87
C GLN A 48 -1.04 -2.32 11.96
N TYR A 49 -0.02 -1.96 11.19
CA TYR A 49 -0.13 -0.86 10.23
C TYR A 49 -1.23 -1.13 9.20
N TRP A 50 -1.35 -2.37 8.74
CA TRP A 50 -2.31 -2.78 7.71
C TRP A 50 -3.74 -2.93 8.21
N GLN A 51 -4.02 -2.79 9.50
CA GLN A 51 -5.40 -2.75 10.00
C GLN A 51 -6.22 -1.64 9.32
N ARG A 52 -5.58 -0.58 8.85
CA ARG A 52 -6.23 0.50 8.11
C ARG A 52 -6.88 0.04 6.81
N THR A 53 -6.40 -1.04 6.20
CA THR A 53 -7.01 -1.56 4.96
C THR A 53 -8.43 -2.07 5.18
N LYS A 54 -8.78 -2.42 6.41
CA LYS A 54 -10.13 -2.89 6.76
C LYS A 54 -11.17 -1.77 6.71
N LEU A 55 -10.72 -0.53 6.69
CA LEU A 55 -11.57 0.66 6.51
C LEU A 55 -11.75 1.00 5.03
N GLN A 56 -11.04 0.33 4.15
CA GLN A 56 -11.12 0.49 2.70
C GLN A 56 -12.06 -0.58 2.14
N LYS A 57 -12.86 -0.22 1.15
CA LYS A 57 -13.81 -1.13 0.53
C LYS A 57 -13.61 -1.15 -0.97
N ASP A 58 -13.89 -2.30 -1.59
CA ASP A 58 -13.82 -2.46 -3.04
C ASP A 58 -12.45 -1.99 -3.58
N ILE A 59 -11.40 -2.62 -3.05
CA ILE A 59 -10.02 -2.29 -3.35
C ILE A 59 -9.62 -2.93 -4.67
N GLN A 60 -9.05 -2.13 -5.58
CA GLN A 60 -8.57 -2.61 -6.88
C GLN A 60 -7.15 -2.10 -7.08
N LEU A 61 -6.23 -3.03 -7.34
CA LEU A 61 -4.82 -2.72 -7.57
C LEU A 61 -4.38 -3.21 -8.94
N SER A 62 -3.65 -2.39 -9.65
CA SER A 62 -2.94 -2.78 -10.87
C SER A 62 -1.47 -2.41 -10.74
N PHE A 63 -0.60 -3.13 -11.45
CA PHE A 63 0.83 -2.84 -11.40
C PHE A 63 1.51 -3.18 -12.72
N GLU A 64 2.68 -2.57 -12.90
CA GLU A 64 3.58 -2.83 -14.02
C GLU A 64 4.99 -2.92 -13.45
N VAL A 65 5.72 -4.00 -13.76
CA VAL A 65 7.11 -4.14 -13.33
C VAL A 65 7.98 -3.32 -14.28
N LEU A 66 8.72 -2.37 -13.71
CA LEU A 66 9.60 -1.48 -14.47
C LEU A 66 11.01 -2.01 -14.56
N GLN A 67 11.47 -2.71 -13.52
CA GLN A 67 12.81 -3.28 -13.47
C GLN A 67 12.80 -4.53 -12.61
N GLN A 68 13.53 -5.54 -13.04
CA GLN A 68 13.69 -6.80 -12.30
C GLN A 68 15.16 -7.18 -12.28
N HIS A 69 15.66 -7.55 -11.11
CA HIS A 69 17.00 -8.09 -10.95
C HIS A 69 17.00 -9.24 -9.92
N ALA A 70 18.14 -9.89 -9.73
CA ALA A 70 18.20 -11.13 -8.94
C ALA A 70 17.73 -10.97 -7.49
N SER A 71 17.92 -9.80 -6.88
CA SER A 71 17.60 -9.55 -5.47
C SER A 71 16.52 -8.50 -5.26
N GLY A 72 15.72 -8.19 -6.28
CA GLY A 72 14.64 -7.22 -6.12
C GLY A 72 14.08 -6.67 -7.40
N GLY A 73 13.50 -5.49 -7.32
CA GLY A 73 12.93 -4.83 -8.49
C GLY A 73 12.19 -3.57 -8.16
N ILE A 74 11.63 -2.97 -9.20
CA ILE A 74 10.85 -1.73 -9.12
C ILE A 74 9.54 -1.97 -9.86
N ALA A 75 8.43 -1.56 -9.24
CA ALA A 75 7.12 -1.64 -9.87
C ALA A 75 6.38 -0.32 -9.74
N HIS A 76 5.65 0.05 -10.78
CA HIS A 76 4.67 1.11 -10.73
C HIS A 76 3.32 0.47 -10.37
N TRP A 77 2.61 1.03 -9.40
CA TRP A 77 1.33 0.49 -8.97
C TRP A 77 0.30 1.60 -8.84
N ARG A 78 -0.96 1.21 -8.97
CA ARG A 78 -2.10 2.09 -8.79
C ARG A 78 -3.17 1.33 -8.03
N THR A 79 -3.71 1.96 -6.98
CA THR A 79 -4.78 1.37 -6.19
C THR A 79 -5.93 2.34 -6.08
N THR A 80 -7.15 1.83 -6.19
CA THR A 80 -8.36 2.60 -5.90
C THR A 80 -9.17 1.88 -4.83
N TYR A 81 -9.83 2.65 -3.96
CA TYR A 81 -10.72 2.06 -2.97
C TYR A 81 -11.78 3.06 -2.53
N GLN A 82 -12.90 2.55 -2.04
CA GLN A 82 -13.99 3.35 -1.50
C GLN A 82 -13.70 3.71 -0.05
N VAL A 83 -13.81 4.98 0.29
CA VAL A 83 -13.76 5.48 1.66
C VAL A 83 -15.05 5.11 2.38
N THR A 84 -14.94 4.64 3.63
CA THR A 84 -16.09 4.11 4.38
C THR A 84 -16.54 4.98 5.54
N SER A 85 -15.79 6.04 5.89
CA SER A 85 -16.15 6.92 7.01
C SER A 85 -15.59 8.33 6.82
N GLU A 86 -16.22 9.29 7.48
CA GLU A 86 -15.73 10.68 7.49
C GLU A 86 -14.36 10.79 8.15
N ASP A 87 -14.13 10.05 9.23
CA ASP A 87 -12.83 10.08 9.93
C ASP A 87 -11.72 9.57 9.04
N MET A 88 -11.95 8.51 8.29
CA MET A 88 -10.99 7.99 7.32
C MET A 88 -10.69 9.03 6.23
N PHE A 89 -11.74 9.70 5.73
CA PHE A 89 -11.56 10.74 4.72
C PHE A 89 -10.72 11.90 5.25
N LYS A 90 -10.99 12.36 6.48
CA LYS A 90 -10.23 13.43 7.11
C LYS A 90 -8.76 13.05 7.32
N MET A 91 -8.50 11.82 7.74
CA MET A 91 -7.13 11.31 7.90
C MET A 91 -6.38 11.31 6.57
N TRP A 92 -7.03 10.83 5.52
CA TRP A 92 -6.44 10.81 4.20
C TRP A 92 -6.12 12.24 3.70
N ALA A 93 -7.07 13.16 3.81
CA ALA A 93 -6.89 14.54 3.36
C ALA A 93 -5.73 15.21 4.09
N ALA A 94 -5.61 15.00 5.40
CA ALA A 94 -4.50 15.54 6.19
C ALA A 94 -3.16 14.96 5.77
N SER A 95 -3.08 13.63 5.54
CA SER A 95 -1.82 12.96 5.21
C SER A 95 -1.37 13.20 3.78
N SER A 96 -2.31 13.39 2.85
CA SER A 96 -1.98 13.61 1.43
C SER A 96 -1.63 15.06 1.12
N GLY A 97 -1.94 16.00 2.04
CA GLY A 97 -1.80 17.43 1.77
C GLY A 97 -2.77 17.95 0.72
N THR A 98 -3.78 17.17 0.37
CA THR A 98 -4.75 17.52 -0.65
C THR A 98 -5.77 18.50 -0.09
N ASN A 99 -6.03 19.56 -0.83
CA ASN A 99 -7.06 20.52 -0.46
C ASN A 99 -8.43 20.00 -0.91
N MET A 100 -9.26 19.62 0.05
CA MET A 100 -10.58 19.02 -0.20
C MET A 100 -11.73 19.98 0.13
N LEU A 101 -11.53 21.26 -0.09
CA LEU A 101 -12.50 22.31 0.28
C LEU A 101 -13.85 22.19 -0.43
N THR A 102 -13.92 21.45 -1.54
CA THR A 102 -15.16 21.29 -2.31
C THR A 102 -16.12 20.27 -1.72
N ARG A 103 -15.62 19.37 -0.84
CA ARG A 103 -16.46 18.36 -0.19
C ARG A 103 -16.80 18.79 1.23
N LYS A 104 -18.08 18.71 1.58
CA LYS A 104 -18.58 19.01 2.92
C LYS A 104 -18.94 17.73 3.65
N GLU A 105 -18.87 17.74 4.97
CA GLU A 105 -19.32 16.64 5.80
C GLU A 105 -20.80 16.33 5.49
N GLY A 106 -21.11 15.06 5.30
CA GLY A 106 -22.44 14.62 4.88
C GLY A 106 -22.59 14.39 3.38
N ASP A 107 -21.68 14.92 2.56
CA ASP A 107 -21.63 14.60 1.13
C ASP A 107 -21.24 13.13 0.94
N PRO A 108 -21.58 12.51 -0.21
CA PRO A 108 -21.17 11.13 -0.48
C PRO A 108 -19.68 10.97 -0.30
N LEU A 109 -19.25 9.87 0.36
CA LEU A 109 -17.85 9.56 0.56
C LEU A 109 -17.22 9.16 -0.79
N PRO A 110 -16.05 9.68 -1.11
CA PRO A 110 -15.44 9.45 -2.42
C PRO A 110 -14.72 8.12 -2.51
N ARG A 111 -14.44 7.72 -3.75
CA ARG A 111 -13.44 6.73 -4.04
C ARG A 111 -12.09 7.43 -4.21
N LEU A 112 -11.03 6.86 -3.64
CA LEU A 112 -9.67 7.42 -3.74
C LEU A 112 -8.83 6.64 -4.72
N MET A 113 -7.84 7.31 -5.30
CA MET A 113 -6.80 6.71 -6.13
C MET A 113 -5.44 7.03 -5.53
N LEU A 114 -4.61 5.99 -5.43
CA LEU A 114 -3.20 6.10 -5.10
C LEU A 114 -2.40 5.65 -6.30
N ASP A 115 -1.30 6.36 -6.59
CA ASP A 115 -0.39 6.02 -7.67
C ASP A 115 1.02 6.13 -7.12
N GLY A 116 1.83 5.08 -7.29
CA GLY A 116 3.12 5.07 -6.64
C GLY A 116 4.13 4.12 -7.25
N ILE A 117 5.32 4.18 -6.67
CA ILE A 117 6.46 3.34 -7.02
C ILE A 117 6.81 2.50 -5.80
N ALA A 118 7.02 1.21 -6.02
CA ALA A 118 7.53 0.27 -5.03
C ALA A 118 8.95 -0.15 -5.41
N ILE A 119 9.87 -0.03 -4.47
CA ILE A 119 11.22 -0.57 -4.59
C ILE A 119 11.32 -1.71 -3.59
N VAL A 120 11.60 -2.90 -4.10
CA VAL A 120 11.57 -4.14 -3.30
C VAL A 120 12.93 -4.80 -3.32
N GLU A 121 13.41 -5.19 -2.14
CA GLU A 121 14.65 -5.98 -1.99
C GLU A 121 14.32 -7.31 -1.30
N PHE A 122 14.86 -8.39 -1.85
CA PHE A 122 14.68 -9.74 -1.32
C PHE A 122 15.96 -10.26 -0.67
N ASP A 123 15.79 -11.13 0.32
CA ASP A 123 16.91 -11.87 0.88
C ASP A 123 17.24 -13.10 0.01
N VAL A 124 18.23 -13.89 0.43
CA VAL A 124 18.67 -15.08 -0.32
C VAL A 124 17.60 -16.16 -0.37
N ALA A 125 16.65 -16.17 0.55
CA ALA A 125 15.52 -17.12 0.57
C ALA A 125 14.34 -16.64 -0.27
N GLY A 126 14.41 -15.44 -0.84
CA GLY A 126 13.34 -14.89 -1.67
C GLY A 126 12.24 -14.17 -0.91
N LEU A 127 12.43 -13.88 0.37
CA LEU A 127 11.49 -13.07 1.14
C LEU A 127 11.87 -11.61 1.08
N CYS A 128 10.87 -10.73 1.17
CA CYS A 128 11.08 -9.29 1.13
C CYS A 128 11.80 -8.81 2.39
N ARG A 129 13.00 -8.27 2.22
CA ARG A 129 13.77 -7.67 3.30
C ARG A 129 13.38 -6.21 3.51
N GLU A 130 13.12 -5.50 2.43
CA GLU A 130 12.70 -4.09 2.49
C GLU A 130 11.77 -3.75 1.33
N LEU A 131 10.66 -3.11 1.67
CA LEU A 131 9.73 -2.50 0.73
C LEU A 131 9.71 -1.00 0.98
N ARG A 132 10.00 -0.21 -0.04
CA ARG A 132 9.94 1.25 0.02
C ARG A 132 8.92 1.75 -0.97
N LEU A 133 8.01 2.61 -0.49
CA LEU A 133 6.94 3.18 -1.31
C LEU A 133 7.07 4.70 -1.36
N TRP A 134 6.87 5.25 -2.54
CA TRP A 134 6.58 6.67 -2.77
C TRP A 134 5.27 6.72 -3.52
N TRP A 135 4.35 7.58 -3.09
CA TRP A 135 3.04 7.62 -3.70
C TRP A 135 2.39 8.99 -3.56
N HIS A 136 1.48 9.26 -4.48
CA HIS A 136 0.57 10.40 -4.43
C HIS A 136 -0.85 9.87 -4.46
N SER A 137 -1.81 10.69 -4.01
CA SER A 137 -3.20 10.28 -4.05
C SER A 137 -4.12 11.45 -4.40
N ARG A 138 -5.29 11.10 -4.91
CA ARG A 138 -6.34 12.05 -5.24
C ARG A 138 -7.69 11.34 -5.16
N ILE A 139 -8.78 12.12 -5.27
CA ILE A 139 -10.10 11.55 -5.47
C ILE A 139 -10.14 10.93 -6.87
N ALA A 140 -10.64 9.70 -6.95
CA ALA A 140 -10.89 9.02 -8.22
C ALA A 140 -12.17 9.57 -8.84
N GLU A 141 -12.12 9.87 -10.11
CA GLU A 141 -13.26 10.35 -10.88
C GLU A 141 -13.93 9.22 -11.64
#